data_94a939b7942fcf3aba6da45ee2d63aa8
#
_entry.id   94a939b7942fcf3aba6da45ee2d63aa8
#
_cell.length_a   1.000
_cell.length_b   1.000
_cell.length_c   1.000
_cell.angle_alpha   90.00
_cell.angle_beta   90.00
_cell.angle_gamma   90.00
#
_symmetry.space_group_name_H-M   'P 1'
#
loop_
_entity.id
_entity.type
_entity.pdbx_description
1 polymer ?
#
loop_
_entity_poly.entity_id
_entity_poly.type
_entity_poly.pdbx_seq_one_letter_code
_entity_poly.pdbx_strand_id
1 'polypeptide(L)'
;MINTSLRLSEPQSNKNEILFNEENKKVWELSFKRREEFLKQYNDFILDDYVNGFHALKLDPIQIPTLEKLNASLKKTGWKVIYVDGYLHQNYYAELLSQKIAPISKHVRSLSHLYYAPGPDMLHDIFGHLPMLFLPDYSDYINSLGKVMRKAPANTYENQLYQLHIELANSHETLGSDHFQTKELERKIEKIEHNLDKSSPLYTLLERFFIWTVEFGILLNNEGKFQMYGAGLLSSENESECFCKNQTKVIPFTHAATSIGYNFSSFQKQFFFASSFKSLGDELKKFEQLLFNK
;
A
#
# COMPACT_ATOMS: atom_id res chain seq x y z
N MET A 1 -8.26 -27.94 -23.03
CA MET A 1 -7.77 -26.68 -23.63
C MET A 1 -8.86 -25.63 -23.40
N ILE A 2 -8.74 -24.91 -22.29
CA ILE A 2 -9.58 -23.73 -22.03
C ILE A 2 -8.59 -22.57 -21.90
N ASN A 3 -8.39 -21.93 -23.04
CA ASN A 3 -7.56 -20.75 -23.15
C ASN A 3 -8.41 -19.54 -22.82
N THR A 4 -8.59 -19.28 -21.53
CA THR A 4 -9.24 -18.04 -21.06
C THR A 4 -8.12 -17.08 -20.68
N SER A 5 -7.52 -16.45 -21.70
CA SER A 5 -6.78 -15.22 -21.48
C SER A 5 -7.78 -14.20 -20.92
N LEU A 6 -7.72 -14.00 -19.62
CA LEU A 6 -8.25 -12.78 -19.00
C LEU A 6 -7.48 -11.62 -19.67
N ARG A 7 -8.03 -11.08 -20.75
CA ARG A 7 -7.62 -9.76 -21.23
C ARG A 7 -8.00 -8.80 -20.12
N LEU A 8 -7.01 -8.46 -19.31
CA LEU A 8 -7.08 -7.29 -18.45
C LEU A 8 -7.47 -6.14 -19.40
N SER A 9 -8.65 -5.58 -19.19
CA SER A 9 -9.10 -4.43 -19.95
C SER A 9 -8.00 -3.37 -19.82
N GLU A 10 -7.42 -2.99 -20.95
CA GLU A 10 -6.47 -1.88 -20.99
C GLU A 10 -7.12 -0.69 -20.27
N PRO A 11 -6.39 0.02 -19.41
CA PRO A 11 -6.91 1.22 -18.79
C PRO A 11 -7.33 2.15 -19.95
N GLN A 12 -8.63 2.36 -20.09
CA GLN A 12 -9.11 3.36 -21.02
C GLN A 12 -8.50 4.68 -20.57
N SER A 13 -7.64 5.24 -21.42
CA SER A 13 -7.08 6.58 -21.27
C SER A 13 -8.21 7.60 -21.48
N ASN A 14 -9.18 7.57 -20.58
CA ASN A 14 -10.26 8.55 -20.59
C ASN A 14 -9.73 9.82 -19.92
N LYS A 15 -9.64 10.88 -20.72
CA LYS A 15 -9.54 12.29 -20.35
C LYS A 15 -10.76 12.77 -19.51
N ASN A 16 -11.40 11.90 -18.76
CA ASN A 16 -12.46 12.31 -17.87
C ASN A 16 -11.81 12.94 -16.64
N GLU A 17 -11.84 14.26 -16.58
CA GLU A 17 -11.58 14.99 -15.34
C GLU A 17 -12.50 14.40 -14.26
N ILE A 18 -11.90 13.91 -13.19
CA ILE A 18 -12.67 13.47 -12.04
C ILE A 18 -13.28 14.72 -11.43
N LEU A 19 -14.60 14.76 -11.36
CA LEU A 19 -15.31 15.83 -10.67
C LEU A 19 -15.39 15.48 -9.19
N PHE A 20 -14.49 16.05 -8.40
CA PHE A 20 -14.54 15.93 -6.95
C PHE A 20 -15.65 16.83 -6.40
N ASN A 21 -16.49 16.27 -5.54
CA ASN A 21 -17.55 17.01 -4.86
C ASN A 21 -16.98 17.84 -3.68
N GLU A 22 -17.80 18.63 -3.02
CA GLU A 22 -17.38 19.50 -1.90
C GLU A 22 -16.92 18.67 -0.68
N GLU A 23 -17.49 17.49 -0.45
CA GLU A 23 -17.05 16.60 0.62
C GLU A 23 -15.64 16.08 0.34
N ASN A 24 -15.34 15.63 -0.89
CA ASN A 24 -14.00 15.19 -1.28
C ASN A 24 -12.94 16.28 -1.06
N LYS A 25 -13.24 17.53 -1.44
CA LYS A 25 -12.36 18.68 -1.22
C LYS A 25 -12.14 18.93 0.28
N LYS A 26 -13.19 18.81 1.08
CA LYS A 26 -13.11 19.00 2.53
C LYS A 26 -12.30 17.90 3.20
N VAL A 27 -12.47 16.65 2.78
CA VAL A 27 -11.67 15.50 3.24
C VAL A 27 -10.19 15.72 2.90
N TRP A 28 -9.89 16.15 1.66
CA TRP A 28 -8.53 16.48 1.25
C TRP A 28 -7.89 17.54 2.15
N GLU A 29 -8.54 18.70 2.32
CA GLU A 29 -8.05 19.80 3.14
C GLU A 29 -7.73 19.36 4.58
N LEU A 30 -8.68 18.65 5.21
CA LEU A 30 -8.53 18.16 6.58
C LEU A 30 -7.40 17.11 6.68
N SER A 31 -7.34 16.18 5.73
CA SER A 31 -6.30 15.13 5.73
C SER A 31 -4.91 15.71 5.47
N PHE A 32 -4.80 16.71 4.57
CA PHE A 32 -3.54 17.39 4.31
C PHE A 32 -3.01 18.10 5.57
N LYS A 33 -3.87 18.89 6.22
CA LYS A 33 -3.53 19.60 7.46
C LYS A 33 -3.06 18.62 8.54
N ARG A 34 -3.80 17.53 8.75
CA ARG A 34 -3.44 16.49 9.72
C ARG A 34 -2.11 15.83 9.37
N ARG A 35 -1.87 15.57 8.07
CA ARG A 35 -0.60 15.01 7.62
C ARG A 35 0.57 15.93 7.98
N GLU A 36 0.46 17.23 7.75
CA GLU A 36 1.51 18.18 8.13
C GLU A 36 1.74 18.23 9.65
N GLU A 37 0.66 18.20 10.44
CA GLU A 37 0.74 18.16 11.91
C GLU A 37 1.42 16.87 12.37
N PHE A 38 1.05 15.73 11.81
CA PHE A 38 1.64 14.43 12.10
C PHE A 38 3.16 14.38 11.75
N LEU A 39 3.55 14.89 10.58
CA LEU A 39 4.95 14.94 10.19
C LEU A 39 5.80 15.80 11.14
N LYS A 40 5.25 16.90 11.64
CA LYS A 40 5.92 17.75 12.63
C LYS A 40 6.03 17.08 14.00
N GLN A 41 4.96 16.41 14.44
CA GLN A 41 4.89 15.81 15.77
C GLN A 41 5.78 14.57 15.89
N TYR A 42 5.87 13.75 14.84
CA TYR A 42 6.57 12.47 14.86
C TYR A 42 7.82 12.43 13.95
N ASN A 43 8.39 13.57 13.67
CA ASN A 43 9.53 13.71 12.74
C ASN A 43 10.68 12.73 13.05
N ASP A 44 11.03 12.51 14.31
CA ASP A 44 12.12 11.61 14.72
C ASP A 44 11.85 10.13 14.39
N PHE A 45 10.58 9.76 14.20
CA PHE A 45 10.13 8.40 13.88
C PHE A 45 9.83 8.18 12.40
N ILE A 46 9.92 9.21 11.57
CA ILE A 46 9.61 9.17 10.15
C ILE A 46 10.91 9.30 9.37
N LEU A 47 11.04 8.52 8.29
CA LEU A 47 12.20 8.61 7.42
C LEU A 47 12.28 9.99 6.77
N ASP A 48 13.42 10.68 6.89
CA ASP A 48 13.62 12.02 6.33
C ASP A 48 13.35 12.07 4.82
N ASP A 49 13.73 11.01 4.10
CA ASP A 49 13.49 10.90 2.66
C ASP A 49 11.99 10.89 2.32
N TYR A 50 11.14 10.31 3.19
CA TYR A 50 9.69 10.40 3.02
C TYR A 50 9.21 11.84 3.19
N VAL A 51 9.66 12.56 4.21
CA VAL A 51 9.29 13.96 4.45
C VAL A 51 9.73 14.84 3.28
N ASN A 52 10.97 14.64 2.81
CA ASN A 52 11.51 15.35 1.64
C ASN A 52 10.69 15.05 0.37
N GLY A 53 10.33 13.79 0.15
CA GLY A 53 9.49 13.37 -0.97
C GLY A 53 8.07 13.94 -0.90
N PHE A 54 7.46 14.00 0.29
CA PHE A 54 6.16 14.62 0.49
C PHE A 54 6.18 16.09 0.08
N HIS A 55 7.19 16.85 0.48
CA HIS A 55 7.34 18.25 0.05
C HIS A 55 7.68 18.39 -1.45
N ALA A 56 8.43 17.43 -2.02
CA ALA A 56 8.76 17.43 -3.45
C ALA A 56 7.55 17.22 -4.36
N LEU A 57 6.47 16.61 -3.86
CA LEU A 57 5.19 16.48 -4.58
C LEU A 57 4.53 17.84 -4.85
N LYS A 58 4.82 18.87 -4.03
CA LYS A 58 4.26 20.23 -4.15
C LYS A 58 2.73 20.23 -4.17
N LEU A 59 2.15 19.45 -3.26
CA LEU A 59 0.70 19.35 -3.11
C LEU A 59 0.11 20.67 -2.61
N ASP A 60 -1.07 20.99 -3.13
CA ASP A 60 -1.84 22.13 -2.66
C ASP A 60 -2.70 21.67 -1.46
N PRO A 61 -2.68 22.37 -0.30
CA PRO A 61 -3.44 21.97 0.87
C PRO A 61 -4.96 22.01 0.69
N ILE A 62 -5.45 22.77 -0.31
CA ILE A 62 -6.89 23.00 -0.53
C ILE A 62 -7.39 22.25 -1.78
N GLN A 63 -6.52 22.03 -2.77
CA GLN A 63 -6.91 21.44 -4.06
C GLN A 63 -6.39 20.03 -4.22
N ILE A 64 -7.30 19.08 -4.47
CA ILE A 64 -6.93 17.71 -4.88
C ILE A 64 -6.08 17.81 -6.16
N PRO A 65 -4.88 17.21 -6.18
CA PRO A 65 -3.99 17.33 -7.33
C PRO A 65 -4.54 16.61 -8.56
N THR A 66 -4.31 17.17 -9.74
CA THR A 66 -4.58 16.47 -11.00
C THR A 66 -3.45 15.49 -11.33
N LEU A 67 -3.72 14.51 -12.19
CA LEU A 67 -2.66 13.59 -12.68
C LEU A 67 -1.51 14.34 -13.33
N GLU A 68 -1.80 15.43 -14.06
CA GLU A 68 -0.76 16.24 -14.71
C GLU A 68 0.19 16.86 -13.69
N LYS A 69 -0.36 17.41 -12.57
CA LYS A 69 0.46 17.98 -11.49
C LYS A 69 1.32 16.90 -10.82
N LEU A 70 0.74 15.74 -10.51
CA LEU A 70 1.47 14.62 -9.91
C LEU A 70 2.56 14.09 -10.85
N ASN A 71 2.24 13.88 -12.14
CA ASN A 71 3.21 13.43 -13.13
C ASN A 71 4.32 14.47 -13.36
N ALA A 72 4.01 15.77 -13.31
CA ALA A 72 5.02 16.83 -13.40
C ALA A 72 5.99 16.79 -12.21
N SER A 73 5.48 16.58 -10.99
CA SER A 73 6.31 16.45 -9.78
C SER A 73 7.21 15.20 -9.85
N LEU A 74 6.68 14.07 -10.31
CA LEU A 74 7.40 12.79 -10.40
C LEU A 74 8.33 12.67 -11.63
N LYS A 75 8.32 13.64 -12.55
CA LYS A 75 9.05 13.53 -13.83
C LYS A 75 10.51 13.09 -13.70
N LYS A 76 11.22 13.57 -12.68
CA LYS A 76 12.65 13.25 -12.47
C LYS A 76 12.89 11.86 -11.90
N THR A 77 11.88 11.21 -11.31
CA THR A 77 11.98 9.88 -10.73
C THR A 77 11.85 8.75 -11.75
N GLY A 78 11.33 9.08 -12.95
CA GLY A 78 10.98 8.11 -13.99
C GLY A 78 9.65 7.39 -13.74
N TRP A 79 8.96 7.68 -12.64
CA TRP A 79 7.63 7.15 -12.35
C TRP A 79 6.54 7.99 -13.01
N LYS A 80 5.43 7.31 -13.31
CA LYS A 80 4.18 7.93 -13.76
C LYS A 80 3.05 7.50 -12.85
N VAL A 81 2.03 8.34 -12.72
CA VAL A 81 0.78 7.99 -12.05
C VAL A 81 -0.35 7.87 -13.05
N ILE A 82 -1.26 6.96 -12.79
CA ILE A 82 -2.52 6.77 -13.51
C ILE A 82 -3.66 6.66 -12.50
N TYR A 83 -4.87 7.08 -12.90
CA TYR A 83 -6.05 6.80 -12.11
C TYR A 83 -6.54 5.36 -12.34
N VAL A 84 -7.02 4.75 -11.26
CA VAL A 84 -7.63 3.42 -11.27
C VAL A 84 -8.96 3.45 -10.53
N ASP A 85 -9.85 2.53 -10.89
CA ASP A 85 -11.15 2.39 -10.24
C ASP A 85 -11.04 1.35 -9.11
N GLY A 86 -11.14 1.84 -7.86
CA GLY A 86 -11.22 1.00 -6.68
C GLY A 86 -9.98 0.15 -6.38
N TYR A 87 -10.22 -0.98 -5.73
CA TYR A 87 -9.19 -1.93 -5.29
C TYR A 87 -8.63 -2.71 -6.49
N LEU A 88 -7.30 -2.69 -6.66
CA LEU A 88 -6.65 -3.39 -7.77
C LEU A 88 -6.30 -4.83 -7.41
N HIS A 89 -6.49 -5.72 -8.37
CA HIS A 89 -5.93 -7.07 -8.26
C HIS A 89 -4.40 -7.00 -8.24
N GLN A 90 -3.77 -7.72 -7.31
CA GLN A 90 -2.34 -7.61 -7.03
C GLN A 90 -1.45 -7.94 -8.24
N ASN A 91 -1.84 -8.88 -9.11
CA ASN A 91 -1.09 -9.14 -10.34
C ASN A 91 -1.05 -7.91 -11.25
N TYR A 92 -2.16 -7.16 -11.35
CA TYR A 92 -2.20 -5.93 -12.13
C TYR A 92 -1.41 -4.81 -11.44
N TYR A 93 -1.52 -4.71 -10.12
CA TYR A 93 -0.69 -3.79 -9.34
C TYR A 93 0.81 -4.04 -9.55
N ALA A 94 1.24 -5.31 -9.47
CA ALA A 94 2.61 -5.72 -9.73
C ALA A 94 3.08 -5.41 -11.17
N GLU A 95 2.18 -5.57 -12.16
CA GLU A 95 2.45 -5.18 -13.56
C GLU A 95 2.75 -3.69 -13.66
N LEU A 96 1.93 -2.85 -13.05
CA LEU A 96 2.12 -1.40 -13.04
C LEU A 96 3.44 -1.01 -12.36
N LEU A 97 3.73 -1.54 -11.18
CA LEU A 97 4.99 -1.29 -10.47
C LEU A 97 6.21 -1.69 -11.30
N SER A 98 6.14 -2.82 -12.03
CA SER A 98 7.22 -3.30 -12.89
C SER A 98 7.54 -2.35 -14.04
N GLN A 99 6.60 -1.50 -14.41
CA GLN A 99 6.71 -0.48 -15.46
C GLN A 99 6.99 0.92 -14.90
N LYS A 100 7.24 1.06 -13.60
CA LYS A 100 7.33 2.35 -12.90
C LYS A 100 6.06 3.19 -13.04
N ILE A 101 4.91 2.55 -12.92
CA ILE A 101 3.59 3.21 -12.88
C ILE A 101 3.00 3.01 -11.48
N ALA A 102 2.68 4.12 -10.80
CA ALA A 102 1.99 4.10 -9.52
C ALA A 102 0.48 4.35 -9.75
N PRO A 103 -0.39 3.40 -9.40
CA PRO A 103 -1.83 3.60 -9.49
C PRO A 103 -2.31 4.53 -8.38
N ILE A 104 -3.28 5.37 -8.69
CA ILE A 104 -3.97 6.26 -7.74
C ILE A 104 -5.46 5.96 -7.82
N SER A 105 -6.05 5.55 -6.72
CA SER A 105 -7.50 5.35 -6.62
C SER A 105 -8.25 6.65 -6.91
N LYS A 106 -9.31 6.58 -7.70
CA LYS A 106 -10.23 7.71 -7.90
C LYS A 106 -11.10 7.95 -6.66
N HIS A 107 -11.22 6.96 -5.79
CA HIS A 107 -12.02 7.04 -4.58
C HIS A 107 -11.35 7.95 -3.55
N VAL A 108 -12.14 8.86 -2.97
CA VAL A 108 -11.76 9.65 -1.79
C VAL A 108 -12.70 9.24 -0.67
N ARG A 109 -12.16 8.82 0.46
CA ARG A 109 -12.95 8.42 1.64
C ARG A 109 -13.96 9.50 2.03
N SER A 110 -15.05 9.13 2.69
CA SER A 110 -16.02 10.08 3.24
C SER A 110 -15.50 10.75 4.52
N LEU A 111 -16.14 11.82 4.95
CA LEU A 111 -15.84 12.50 6.23
C LEU A 111 -16.00 11.57 7.43
N SER A 112 -16.93 10.62 7.39
CA SER A 112 -17.11 9.63 8.47
C SER A 112 -15.91 8.67 8.59
N HIS A 113 -15.14 8.50 7.51
CA HIS A 113 -13.94 7.65 7.45
C HIS A 113 -12.63 8.46 7.44
N LEU A 114 -12.67 9.74 7.84
CA LEU A 114 -11.49 10.62 7.82
C LEU A 114 -10.27 10.02 8.54
N TYR A 115 -10.52 9.30 9.64
CA TYR A 115 -9.47 8.73 10.49
C TYR A 115 -9.06 7.30 10.12
N TYR A 116 -9.92 6.61 9.40
CA TYR A 116 -9.68 5.22 8.98
C TYR A 116 -10.43 4.93 7.67
N ALA A 117 -9.69 4.62 6.61
CA ALA A 117 -10.28 4.17 5.36
C ALA A 117 -10.48 2.64 5.41
N PRO A 118 -11.67 2.15 5.03
CA PRO A 118 -11.93 0.70 4.98
C PRO A 118 -11.15 -0.02 3.86
N GLY A 119 -10.52 0.72 2.96
CA GLY A 119 -9.66 0.21 1.89
C GLY A 119 -8.74 1.31 1.34
N PRO A 120 -7.80 0.98 0.46
CA PRO A 120 -6.92 1.95 -0.19
C PRO A 120 -7.74 3.00 -0.94
N ASP A 121 -7.44 4.26 -0.72
CA ASP A 121 -8.07 5.41 -1.35
C ASP A 121 -7.02 6.40 -1.88
N MET A 122 -7.47 7.46 -2.54
CA MET A 122 -6.57 8.48 -3.10
C MET A 122 -5.60 9.06 -2.08
N LEU A 123 -6.03 9.27 -0.84
CA LEU A 123 -5.18 9.84 0.22
C LEU A 123 -4.09 8.87 0.63
N HIS A 124 -4.43 7.57 0.78
CA HIS A 124 -3.46 6.52 1.02
C HIS A 124 -2.42 6.46 -0.10
N ASP A 125 -2.88 6.45 -1.36
CA ASP A 125 -1.97 6.34 -2.50
C ASP A 125 -1.05 7.55 -2.61
N ILE A 126 -1.59 8.77 -2.50
CA ILE A 126 -0.79 10.01 -2.67
C ILE A 126 0.10 10.26 -1.46
N PHE A 127 -0.42 10.18 -0.24
CA PHE A 127 0.37 10.49 0.97
C PHE A 127 1.27 9.33 1.39
N GLY A 128 0.83 8.08 1.18
CA GLY A 128 1.59 6.90 1.59
C GLY A 128 2.69 6.52 0.61
N HIS A 129 2.35 6.31 -0.66
CA HIS A 129 3.27 5.73 -1.63
C HIS A 129 4.13 6.73 -2.40
N LEU A 130 3.54 7.85 -2.88
CA LEU A 130 4.27 8.73 -3.80
C LEU A 130 5.51 9.40 -3.22
N PRO A 131 5.55 9.82 -1.94
CA PRO A 131 6.74 10.46 -1.38
C PRO A 131 8.01 9.61 -1.51
N MET A 132 7.90 8.31 -1.30
CA MET A 132 9.04 7.41 -1.34
C MET A 132 9.60 7.20 -2.75
N LEU A 133 8.83 7.49 -3.81
CA LEU A 133 9.30 7.34 -5.18
C LEU A 133 10.41 8.35 -5.56
N PHE A 134 10.63 9.38 -4.76
CA PHE A 134 11.73 10.32 -4.94
C PHE A 134 13.07 9.76 -4.46
N LEU A 135 13.07 8.72 -3.64
CA LEU A 135 14.29 8.05 -3.20
C LEU A 135 14.69 6.96 -4.21
N PRO A 136 15.85 7.09 -4.90
CA PRO A 136 16.24 6.15 -5.95
C PRO A 136 16.30 4.69 -5.49
N ASP A 137 16.88 4.44 -4.31
CA ASP A 137 17.03 3.08 -3.77
C ASP A 137 15.67 2.41 -3.49
N TYR A 138 14.69 3.15 -2.97
CA TYR A 138 13.32 2.67 -2.81
C TYR A 138 12.63 2.45 -4.16
N SER A 139 12.77 3.43 -5.08
CA SER A 139 12.21 3.36 -6.43
C SER A 139 12.69 2.10 -7.18
N ASP A 140 13.97 1.77 -7.09
CA ASP A 140 14.54 0.58 -7.74
C ASP A 140 14.13 -0.70 -7.00
N TYR A 141 14.02 -0.66 -5.68
CA TYR A 141 13.52 -1.77 -4.87
C TYR A 141 12.07 -2.12 -5.25
N ILE A 142 11.14 -1.15 -5.22
CA ILE A 142 9.71 -1.42 -5.50
C ILE A 142 9.47 -1.83 -6.97
N ASN A 143 10.23 -1.28 -7.92
CA ASN A 143 10.20 -1.72 -9.32
C ASN A 143 10.66 -3.18 -9.46
N SER A 144 11.72 -3.58 -8.74
CA SER A 144 12.22 -4.95 -8.73
C SER A 144 11.22 -5.91 -8.08
N LEU A 145 10.59 -5.49 -6.98
CA LEU A 145 9.54 -6.26 -6.31
C LEU A 145 8.35 -6.50 -7.25
N GLY A 146 7.88 -5.47 -7.98
CA GLY A 146 6.84 -5.62 -8.99
C GLY A 146 7.21 -6.65 -10.06
N LYS A 147 8.46 -6.65 -10.54
CA LYS A 147 8.94 -7.64 -11.52
C LYS A 147 8.93 -9.07 -10.98
N VAL A 148 9.26 -9.28 -9.71
CA VAL A 148 9.24 -10.60 -9.07
C VAL A 148 7.81 -11.06 -8.84
N MET A 149 6.94 -10.21 -8.31
CA MET A 149 5.54 -10.53 -8.03
C MET A 149 4.77 -10.98 -9.28
N ARG A 150 5.05 -10.42 -10.45
CA ARG A 150 4.45 -10.84 -11.73
C ARG A 150 4.70 -12.31 -12.08
N LYS A 151 5.72 -12.95 -11.52
CA LYS A 151 6.06 -14.35 -11.80
C LYS A 151 5.13 -15.36 -11.11
N ALA A 152 4.33 -14.90 -10.14
CA ALA A 152 3.42 -15.72 -9.36
C ALA A 152 1.95 -15.27 -9.59
N PRO A 153 1.25 -15.86 -10.56
CA PRO A 153 -0.17 -15.54 -10.76
C PRO A 153 -1.00 -16.06 -9.58
N ALA A 154 -2.03 -15.28 -9.22
CA ALA A 154 -2.97 -15.67 -8.18
C ALA A 154 -3.74 -16.94 -8.57
N ASN A 155 -3.97 -17.82 -7.60
CA ASN A 155 -4.82 -18.99 -7.74
C ASN A 155 -6.32 -18.65 -7.50
N THR A 156 -7.19 -19.66 -7.54
CA THR A 156 -8.64 -19.47 -7.38
C THR A 156 -9.02 -18.90 -6.01
N TYR A 157 -8.34 -19.31 -4.93
CA TYR A 157 -8.64 -18.83 -3.57
C TYR A 157 -8.17 -17.38 -3.38
N GLU A 158 -7.00 -17.03 -3.92
CA GLU A 158 -6.49 -15.66 -3.89
C GLU A 158 -7.35 -14.71 -4.74
N ASN A 159 -7.85 -15.17 -5.89
CA ASN A 159 -8.81 -14.43 -6.68
C ASN A 159 -10.15 -14.24 -5.94
N GLN A 160 -10.62 -15.27 -5.22
CA GLN A 160 -11.82 -15.17 -4.39
C GLN A 160 -11.62 -14.18 -3.23
N LEU A 161 -10.46 -14.22 -2.57
CA LEU A 161 -10.11 -13.29 -1.50
C LEU A 161 -10.15 -11.84 -1.99
N TYR A 162 -9.57 -11.58 -3.16
CA TYR A 162 -9.62 -10.26 -3.80
C TYR A 162 -11.06 -9.75 -3.99
N GLN A 163 -11.98 -10.59 -4.48
CA GLN A 163 -13.40 -10.20 -4.65
C GLN A 163 -14.07 -9.91 -3.30
N LEU A 164 -13.82 -10.73 -2.29
CA LEU A 164 -14.35 -10.52 -0.95
C LEU A 164 -13.85 -9.23 -0.30
N HIS A 165 -12.61 -8.83 -0.54
CA HIS A 165 -12.09 -7.54 -0.04
C HIS A 165 -12.79 -6.35 -0.70
N ILE A 166 -13.12 -6.42 -2.00
CA ILE A 166 -13.92 -5.39 -2.67
C ILE A 166 -15.32 -5.30 -2.05
N GLU A 167 -15.97 -6.46 -1.85
CA GLU A 167 -17.28 -6.51 -1.22
C GLU A 167 -17.26 -5.99 0.21
N LEU A 168 -16.22 -6.32 0.97
CA LEU A 168 -16.04 -5.86 2.35
C LEU A 168 -15.86 -4.34 2.42
N ALA A 169 -14.98 -3.77 1.58
CA ALA A 169 -14.79 -2.32 1.53
C ALA A 169 -16.09 -1.58 1.23
N ASN A 170 -16.85 -2.05 0.23
CA ASN A 170 -18.15 -1.50 -0.11
C ASN A 170 -19.17 -1.65 1.04
N SER A 171 -19.15 -2.78 1.75
CA SER A 171 -20.04 -3.02 2.89
C SER A 171 -19.73 -2.12 4.07
N HIS A 172 -18.45 -1.91 4.39
CA HIS A 172 -18.02 -0.94 5.41
C HIS A 172 -18.51 0.48 5.10
N GLU A 173 -18.39 0.90 3.85
CA GLU A 173 -18.77 2.24 3.42
C GLU A 173 -20.30 2.46 3.44
N THR A 174 -21.08 1.45 3.01
CA THR A 174 -22.53 1.58 2.82
C THR A 174 -23.35 1.17 4.03
N LEU A 175 -22.90 0.17 4.77
CA LEU A 175 -23.65 -0.46 5.86
C LEU A 175 -22.98 -0.25 7.24
N GLY A 176 -21.68 0.03 7.25
CA GLY A 176 -20.89 0.18 8.46
C GLY A 176 -20.31 -1.14 9.00
N SER A 177 -19.32 -0.99 9.91
CA SER A 177 -18.53 -2.12 10.42
C SER A 177 -19.33 -3.10 11.30
N ASP A 178 -20.39 -2.64 11.96
CA ASP A 178 -21.20 -3.48 12.85
C ASP A 178 -22.35 -4.20 12.15
N HIS A 179 -22.56 -3.95 10.86
CA HIS A 179 -23.63 -4.58 10.13
C HIS A 179 -23.41 -6.09 9.95
N PHE A 180 -24.49 -6.88 9.99
CA PHE A 180 -24.40 -8.34 9.90
C PHE A 180 -23.68 -8.83 8.61
N GLN A 181 -23.98 -8.21 7.47
CA GLN A 181 -23.34 -8.58 6.19
C GLN A 181 -21.82 -8.28 6.20
N THR A 182 -21.42 -7.17 6.81
CA THR A 182 -20.00 -6.81 6.95
C THR A 182 -19.26 -7.86 7.78
N LYS A 183 -19.84 -8.25 8.93
CA LYS A 183 -19.28 -9.32 9.78
C LYS A 183 -19.24 -10.69 9.11
N GLU A 184 -20.21 -10.99 8.24
CA GLU A 184 -20.22 -12.24 7.48
C GLU A 184 -19.11 -12.28 6.42
N LEU A 185 -18.83 -11.14 5.77
CA LEU A 185 -17.71 -11.01 4.83
C LEU A 185 -16.37 -11.16 5.53
N GLU A 186 -16.19 -10.50 6.69
CA GLU A 186 -14.98 -10.66 7.52
C GLU A 186 -14.71 -12.13 7.84
N ARG A 187 -15.72 -12.90 8.29
CA ARG A 187 -15.58 -14.33 8.59
C ARG A 187 -15.21 -15.17 7.38
N LYS A 188 -15.76 -14.84 6.19
CA LYS A 188 -15.41 -15.55 4.95
C LYS A 188 -13.96 -15.29 4.58
N ILE A 189 -13.50 -14.05 4.71
CA ILE A 189 -12.10 -13.66 4.47
C ILE A 189 -11.18 -14.43 5.41
N GLU A 190 -11.41 -14.36 6.72
CA GLU A 190 -10.61 -15.08 7.73
C GLU A 190 -10.46 -16.58 7.42
N LYS A 191 -11.55 -17.21 6.96
CA LYS A 191 -11.53 -18.63 6.61
C LYS A 191 -10.63 -18.93 5.40
N ILE A 192 -10.64 -18.05 4.38
CA ILE A 192 -9.79 -18.22 3.20
C ILE A 192 -8.34 -17.94 3.57
N GLU A 193 -8.06 -16.85 4.30
CA GLU A 193 -6.73 -16.51 4.77
C GLU A 193 -6.10 -17.64 5.59
N HIS A 194 -6.84 -18.25 6.49
CA HIS A 194 -6.37 -19.40 7.25
C HIS A 194 -5.98 -20.61 6.37
N ASN A 195 -6.68 -20.83 5.24
CA ASN A 195 -6.32 -21.87 4.28
C ASN A 195 -5.07 -21.49 3.48
N LEU A 196 -4.94 -20.22 3.09
CA LEU A 196 -3.76 -19.69 2.41
C LEU A 196 -2.53 -19.74 3.32
N ASP A 197 -2.68 -19.46 4.61
CA ASP A 197 -1.60 -19.60 5.62
C ASP A 197 -1.03 -21.02 5.65
N LYS A 198 -1.90 -22.03 5.56
CA LYS A 198 -1.49 -23.43 5.57
C LYS A 198 -0.82 -23.87 4.28
N SER A 199 -1.28 -23.38 3.14
CA SER A 199 -0.78 -23.77 1.82
C SER A 199 0.40 -22.92 1.35
N SER A 200 0.55 -21.70 1.88
CA SER A 200 1.61 -20.73 1.55
C SER A 200 1.92 -20.66 0.05
N PRO A 201 0.93 -20.36 -0.81
CA PRO A 201 1.18 -20.28 -2.25
C PRO A 201 2.10 -19.12 -2.60
N LEU A 202 2.78 -19.21 -3.73
CA LEU A 202 3.80 -18.23 -4.16
C LEU A 202 3.27 -16.80 -4.19
N TYR A 203 2.05 -16.62 -4.67
CA TYR A 203 1.38 -15.31 -4.71
C TYR A 203 1.23 -14.72 -3.30
N THR A 204 0.66 -15.48 -2.36
CA THR A 204 0.48 -15.05 -0.96
C THR A 204 1.81 -14.71 -0.28
N LEU A 205 2.86 -15.49 -0.54
CA LEU A 205 4.19 -15.20 0.01
C LEU A 205 4.76 -13.88 -0.52
N LEU A 206 4.63 -13.62 -1.82
CA LEU A 206 5.09 -12.37 -2.43
C LEU A 206 4.22 -11.16 -2.03
N GLU A 207 2.91 -11.36 -1.87
CA GLU A 207 2.01 -10.35 -1.31
C GLU A 207 2.45 -9.94 0.10
N ARG A 208 2.74 -10.90 0.96
CA ARG A 208 3.22 -10.62 2.32
C ARG A 208 4.60 -9.97 2.34
N PHE A 209 5.45 -10.32 1.39
CA PHE A 209 6.71 -9.60 1.21
C PHE A 209 6.45 -8.12 0.94
N PHE A 210 5.52 -7.82 0.01
CA PHE A 210 5.08 -6.45 -0.29
C PHE A 210 4.49 -5.77 0.95
N ILE A 211 3.52 -6.39 1.61
CA ILE A 211 2.85 -5.82 2.79
C ILE A 211 3.85 -5.45 3.88
N TRP A 212 4.75 -6.37 4.24
CA TRP A 212 5.69 -6.12 5.34
C TRP A 212 6.80 -5.12 5.00
N THR A 213 7.09 -4.89 3.73
CA THR A 213 8.20 -4.02 3.32
C THR A 213 7.77 -2.74 2.61
N VAL A 214 6.54 -2.67 2.11
CA VAL A 214 6.02 -1.47 1.42
C VAL A 214 4.92 -0.80 2.23
N GLU A 215 3.98 -1.58 2.78
CA GLU A 215 2.88 -1.02 3.57
C GLU A 215 3.30 -0.74 5.02
N PHE A 216 4.03 -1.65 5.64
CA PHE A 216 4.44 -1.58 7.05
C PHE A 216 5.96 -1.49 7.23
N GLY A 217 6.66 -0.96 6.23
CA GLY A 217 8.11 -0.90 6.21
C GLY A 217 8.72 0.06 7.23
N ILE A 218 9.79 -0.40 7.89
CA ILE A 218 10.60 0.34 8.85
C ILE A 218 12.06 0.20 8.47
N LEU A 219 12.83 1.29 8.56
CA LEU A 219 14.29 1.26 8.49
C LEU A 219 14.92 1.47 9.87
N LEU A 220 16.03 0.81 10.10
CA LEU A 220 16.94 1.10 11.20
C LEU A 220 18.02 2.04 10.68
N ASN A 221 18.07 3.27 11.17
CA ASN A 221 19.09 4.25 10.77
C ASN A 221 20.45 3.98 11.44
N ASN A 222 21.47 4.74 11.03
CA ASN A 222 22.84 4.59 11.54
C ASN A 222 22.99 4.93 13.03
N GLU A 223 22.01 5.62 13.62
CA GLU A 223 21.97 5.95 15.06
C GLU A 223 21.27 4.86 15.89
N GLY A 224 20.81 3.78 15.25
CA GLY A 224 20.06 2.72 15.92
C GLY A 224 18.60 3.05 16.19
N LYS A 225 18.02 4.07 15.52
CA LYS A 225 16.62 4.46 15.63
C LYS A 225 15.80 3.84 14.52
N PHE A 226 14.59 3.42 14.84
CA PHE A 226 13.62 2.94 13.89
C PHE A 226 12.84 4.09 13.26
N GLN A 227 12.73 4.10 11.93
CA GLN A 227 12.03 5.12 11.16
C GLN A 227 11.02 4.50 10.20
N MET A 228 9.78 4.99 10.27
CA MET A 228 8.67 4.56 9.40
C MET A 228 8.83 5.13 8.00
N TYR A 229 8.56 4.30 6.99
CA TYR A 229 8.40 4.73 5.60
C TYR A 229 7.23 4.04 4.91
N GLY A 230 6.68 2.99 5.51
CA GLY A 230 5.60 2.18 4.94
C GLY A 230 4.31 2.97 4.74
N ALA A 231 3.70 2.83 3.57
CA ALA A 231 2.51 3.59 3.18
C ALA A 231 1.32 3.32 4.08
N GLY A 232 1.03 2.05 4.40
CA GLY A 232 -0.05 1.65 5.29
C GLY A 232 0.17 2.16 6.71
N LEU A 233 1.42 2.05 7.23
CA LEU A 233 1.76 2.53 8.55
C LEU A 233 1.63 4.06 8.63
N LEU A 234 2.18 4.80 7.68
CA LEU A 234 2.11 6.26 7.65
C LEU A 234 0.70 6.80 7.39
N SER A 235 -0.15 6.07 6.66
CA SER A 235 -1.54 6.49 6.42
C SER A 235 -2.49 6.20 7.59
N SER A 236 -2.07 5.40 8.58
CA SER A 236 -2.80 5.08 9.81
C SER A 236 -2.17 5.78 11.02
N GLU A 237 -2.67 6.96 11.38
CA GLU A 237 -2.13 7.74 12.50
C GLU A 237 -2.14 6.97 13.82
N ASN A 238 -3.23 6.25 14.10
CA ASN A 238 -3.33 5.46 15.33
C ASN A 238 -2.29 4.32 15.39
N GLU A 239 -2.02 3.65 14.28
CA GLU A 239 -1.03 2.59 14.22
C GLU A 239 0.40 3.14 14.32
N SER A 240 0.65 4.27 13.65
CA SER A 240 1.90 5.02 13.80
C SER A 240 2.14 5.47 15.23
N GLU A 241 1.10 5.95 15.93
CA GLU A 241 1.21 6.30 17.35
C GLU A 241 1.56 5.12 18.24
N CYS A 242 0.97 3.94 17.99
CA CYS A 242 1.32 2.71 18.70
C CYS A 242 2.80 2.37 18.50
N PHE A 243 3.29 2.51 17.28
CA PHE A 243 4.72 2.34 16.98
C PHE A 243 5.59 3.36 17.73
N CYS A 244 5.28 4.65 17.65
CA CYS A 244 6.04 5.72 18.32
C CYS A 244 6.07 5.59 19.85
N LYS A 245 5.02 5.00 20.44
CA LYS A 245 4.90 4.72 21.87
C LYS A 245 5.55 3.39 22.28
N ASN A 246 6.31 2.72 21.38
CA ASN A 246 6.93 1.40 21.59
C ASN A 246 5.94 0.30 22.02
N GLN A 247 4.69 0.37 21.56
CA GLN A 247 3.65 -0.61 21.90
C GLN A 247 3.63 -1.80 20.95
N THR A 248 4.43 -1.75 19.88
CA THR A 248 4.50 -2.79 18.85
C THR A 248 5.91 -3.37 18.77
N LYS A 249 6.02 -4.69 18.69
CA LYS A 249 7.30 -5.38 18.53
C LYS A 249 7.89 -5.10 17.16
N VAL A 250 9.18 -4.78 17.08
CA VAL A 250 9.93 -4.56 15.83
C VAL A 250 11.06 -5.58 15.74
N ILE A 251 11.09 -6.37 14.66
CA ILE A 251 12.08 -7.43 14.46
C ILE A 251 12.75 -7.33 13.08
N PRO A 252 13.97 -7.88 12.90
CA PRO A 252 14.65 -7.84 11.59
C PRO A 252 13.81 -8.50 10.49
N PHE A 253 13.72 -7.85 9.33
CA PHE A 253 13.08 -8.44 8.16
C PHE A 253 13.99 -9.50 7.51
N THR A 254 13.42 -10.66 7.28
CA THR A 254 13.94 -11.70 6.38
C THR A 254 12.76 -12.26 5.58
N HIS A 255 13.02 -12.99 4.49
CA HIS A 255 11.93 -13.63 3.73
C HIS A 255 11.08 -14.59 4.58
N ALA A 256 11.57 -15.10 5.71
CA ALA A 256 10.78 -15.88 6.66
C ALA A 256 9.57 -15.09 7.23
N ALA A 257 9.61 -13.75 7.23
CA ALA A 257 8.48 -12.91 7.61
C ALA A 257 7.25 -13.13 6.72
N THR A 258 7.42 -13.61 5.50
CA THR A 258 6.31 -13.89 4.58
C THR A 258 5.43 -15.07 5.00
N SER A 259 5.90 -15.91 5.94
CA SER A 259 5.07 -16.93 6.58
C SER A 259 4.08 -16.36 7.60
N ILE A 260 4.22 -15.08 7.96
CA ILE A 260 3.40 -14.40 8.96
C ILE A 260 2.33 -13.58 8.23
N GLY A 261 1.07 -13.89 8.50
CA GLY A 261 -0.07 -13.11 8.00
C GLY A 261 -0.11 -11.71 8.62
N TYR A 262 -0.83 -10.82 7.98
CA TYR A 262 -1.10 -9.46 8.44
C TYR A 262 -2.61 -9.29 8.68
N ASN A 263 -3.01 -8.21 9.33
CA ASN A 263 -4.40 -7.97 9.64
C ASN A 263 -4.87 -6.65 8.97
N PHE A 264 -6.00 -6.71 8.25
CA PHE A 264 -6.61 -5.53 7.68
C PHE A 264 -7.57 -4.80 8.63
N SER A 265 -8.14 -5.53 9.59
CA SER A 265 -9.21 -5.03 10.45
C SER A 265 -8.73 -4.59 11.84
N SER A 266 -7.46 -4.80 12.17
CA SER A 266 -6.86 -4.40 13.45
C SER A 266 -5.39 -4.06 13.30
N PHE A 267 -4.83 -3.39 14.31
CA PHE A 267 -3.42 -3.03 14.33
C PHE A 267 -2.51 -4.24 14.27
N GLN A 268 -1.36 -4.07 13.59
CA GLN A 268 -0.37 -5.13 13.50
C GLN A 268 0.27 -5.39 14.88
N LYS A 269 0.42 -6.67 15.23
CA LYS A 269 1.06 -7.08 16.49
C LYS A 269 2.57 -6.90 16.47
N GLN A 270 3.15 -6.81 15.28
CA GLN A 270 4.59 -6.64 15.08
C GLN A 270 4.86 -5.98 13.74
N PHE A 271 6.02 -5.36 13.65
CA PHE A 271 6.57 -4.81 12.40
C PHE A 271 7.94 -5.42 12.11
N PHE A 272 8.40 -5.21 10.87
CA PHE A 272 9.70 -5.69 10.44
C PHE A 272 10.55 -4.51 9.96
N PHE A 273 11.85 -4.54 10.34
CA PHE A 273 12.78 -3.50 9.90
C PHE A 273 13.86 -4.05 9.00
N ALA A 274 14.34 -3.22 8.09
CA ALA A 274 15.53 -3.45 7.31
C ALA A 274 16.60 -2.39 7.62
N SER A 275 17.86 -2.69 7.32
CA SER A 275 18.96 -1.72 7.47
C SER A 275 19.04 -0.74 6.29
N SER A 276 18.50 -1.11 5.13
CA SER A 276 18.47 -0.28 3.92
C SER A 276 17.56 -0.88 2.85
N PHE A 277 17.17 -0.10 1.84
CA PHE A 277 16.45 -0.62 0.66
C PHE A 277 17.32 -1.58 -0.16
N LYS A 278 18.65 -1.39 -0.15
CA LYS A 278 19.58 -2.35 -0.74
C LYS A 278 19.48 -3.72 -0.06
N SER A 279 19.43 -3.76 1.27
CA SER A 279 19.27 -5.02 2.01
C SER A 279 17.94 -5.72 1.72
N LEU A 280 16.86 -4.96 1.52
CA LEU A 280 15.58 -5.50 1.04
C LEU A 280 15.66 -6.05 -0.38
N GLY A 281 16.36 -5.36 -1.28
CA GLY A 281 16.61 -5.85 -2.64
C GLY A 281 17.44 -7.14 -2.67
N ASP A 282 18.44 -7.25 -1.80
CA ASP A 282 19.23 -8.49 -1.68
C ASP A 282 18.41 -9.64 -1.08
N GLU A 283 17.55 -9.35 -0.11
CA GLU A 283 16.64 -10.34 0.45
C GLU A 283 15.57 -10.78 -0.56
N LEU A 284 15.07 -9.86 -1.37
CA LEU A 284 14.15 -10.17 -2.48
C LEU A 284 14.79 -11.11 -3.50
N LYS A 285 16.05 -10.88 -3.88
CA LYS A 285 16.78 -11.78 -4.80
C LYS A 285 16.95 -13.19 -4.23
N LYS A 286 17.31 -13.31 -2.94
CA LYS A 286 17.38 -14.61 -2.27
C LYS A 286 16.03 -15.30 -2.27
N PHE A 287 14.98 -14.56 -1.95
CA PHE A 287 13.63 -15.09 -1.91
C PHE A 287 13.15 -15.54 -3.29
N GLU A 288 13.40 -14.76 -4.32
CA GLU A 288 13.11 -15.13 -5.71
C GLU A 288 13.80 -16.43 -6.12
N GLN A 289 15.09 -16.58 -5.78
CA GLN A 289 15.83 -17.81 -6.04
C GLN A 289 15.22 -19.04 -5.34
N LEU A 290 14.80 -18.88 -4.09
CA LEU A 290 14.13 -19.94 -3.33
C LEU A 290 12.78 -20.34 -3.92
N LEU A 291 12.03 -19.38 -4.45
CA LEU A 291 10.69 -19.61 -4.98
C LEU A 291 10.69 -20.22 -6.39
N PHE A 292 11.62 -19.80 -7.26
CA PHE A 292 11.55 -20.07 -8.70
C PHE A 292 12.70 -20.93 -9.25
N ASN A 293 13.80 -21.12 -8.51
CA ASN A 293 14.95 -21.94 -8.95
C ASN A 293 14.96 -23.29 -8.21
N LYS A 294 13.81 -24.00 -8.24
CA LYS A 294 13.73 -25.39 -7.77
C LYS A 294 14.09 -26.37 -8.86
#